data_b162bea39492618039a46a3aa1241ae7
#
_entry.id   b162bea39492618039a46a3aa1241ae7
#
_cell.length_a   1.000
_cell.length_b   1.000
_cell.length_c   1.000
_cell.angle_alpha   90.00
_cell.angle_beta   90.00
_cell.angle_gamma   90.00
#
_symmetry.space_group_name_H-M   'P 1'
#
loop_
_entity.id
_entity.type
_entity.pdbx_description
1 polymer ?
#
loop_
_entity_poly.entity_id
_entity_poly.type
_entity_poly.pdbx_seq_one_letter_code
_entity_poly.pdbx_strand_id
1 'polypeptide(L)'
;ELAEELGLPRSTVQEKVKRMLEKGYIKSFTAIPDYSKLGKPATAFVLISFTPMMDISQRELASMIAKMENVYEVHLISGQWDMILKVRAGSTEEVGRLVVDNLRGIKNISKTETCFVFHTAKEIP
;
A
#
# COMPACT_ATOMS: atom_id res chain seq x y z
N GLU A 1 -22.47 -13.94 -0.92
CA GLU A 1 -21.87 -12.88 -1.70
C GLU A 1 -22.57 -11.54 -1.54
N LEU A 2 -22.14 -10.53 -2.27
CA LEU A 2 -22.68 -9.18 -2.16
C LEU A 2 -24.19 -9.13 -2.41
N ALA A 3 -24.69 -9.86 -3.40
CA ALA A 3 -26.10 -9.91 -3.71
C ALA A 3 -26.93 -10.46 -2.54
N GLU A 4 -26.42 -11.50 -1.89
CA GLU A 4 -27.07 -12.10 -0.72
C GLU A 4 -27.10 -11.15 0.46
N GLU A 5 -25.99 -10.48 0.74
CA GLU A 5 -25.88 -9.51 1.84
C GLU A 5 -26.83 -8.33 1.66
N LEU A 6 -27.01 -7.86 0.44
CA LEU A 6 -27.89 -6.73 0.13
C LEU A 6 -29.35 -7.14 -0.05
N GLY A 7 -29.64 -8.44 -0.13
CA GLY A 7 -30.99 -8.93 -0.39
C GLY A 7 -31.53 -8.56 -1.77
N LEU A 8 -30.64 -8.36 -2.75
CA LEU A 8 -30.99 -7.96 -4.13
C LEU A 8 -30.78 -9.11 -5.11
N PRO A 9 -31.51 -9.12 -6.25
CA PRO A 9 -31.22 -10.07 -7.32
C PRO A 9 -29.76 -9.92 -7.80
N ARG A 10 -29.13 -11.04 -8.07
CA ARG A 10 -27.72 -11.06 -8.51
C ARG A 10 -27.50 -10.24 -9.78
N SER A 11 -28.41 -10.32 -10.74
CA SER A 11 -28.33 -9.55 -11.98
C SER A 11 -28.36 -8.04 -11.72
N THR A 12 -29.18 -7.58 -10.76
CA THR A 12 -29.28 -6.18 -10.39
C THR A 12 -27.98 -5.67 -9.80
N VAL A 13 -27.34 -6.46 -8.91
CA VAL A 13 -26.06 -6.10 -8.31
C VAL A 13 -24.97 -6.04 -9.37
N GLN A 14 -24.91 -7.03 -10.27
CA GLN A 14 -23.93 -7.06 -11.36
C GLN A 14 -24.06 -5.85 -12.28
N GLU A 15 -25.27 -5.47 -12.63
CA GLU A 15 -25.54 -4.29 -13.46
C GLU A 15 -25.05 -3.00 -12.79
N LYS A 16 -25.38 -2.83 -11.51
CA LYS A 16 -24.98 -1.64 -10.75
C LYS A 16 -23.45 -1.54 -10.63
N VAL A 17 -22.78 -2.65 -10.34
CA VAL A 17 -21.31 -2.69 -10.25
C VAL A 17 -20.68 -2.33 -11.59
N LYS A 18 -21.17 -2.93 -12.68
CA LYS A 18 -20.69 -2.63 -14.03
C LYS A 18 -20.84 -1.15 -14.35
N ARG A 19 -21.99 -0.57 -14.04
CA ARG A 19 -22.29 0.84 -14.29
C ARG A 19 -21.36 1.75 -13.48
N MET A 20 -21.11 1.41 -12.22
CA MET A 20 -20.19 2.17 -11.36
C MET A 20 -18.76 2.12 -11.85
N LEU A 21 -18.32 0.97 -12.38
CA LEU A 21 -16.99 0.84 -13.02
C LEU A 21 -16.90 1.70 -14.28
N GLU A 22 -17.90 1.61 -15.15
CA GLU A 22 -17.94 2.39 -16.40
C GLU A 22 -17.94 3.89 -16.15
N LYS A 23 -18.63 4.35 -15.11
CA LYS A 23 -18.73 5.78 -14.75
C LYS A 23 -17.56 6.25 -13.87
N GLY A 24 -16.64 5.37 -13.49
CA GLY A 24 -15.51 5.73 -12.69
C GLY A 24 -15.75 5.86 -11.19
N TYR A 25 -16.95 5.51 -10.69
CA TYR A 25 -17.22 5.51 -9.25
C TYR A 25 -16.50 4.38 -8.52
N ILE A 26 -16.20 3.29 -9.23
CA ILE A 26 -15.37 2.19 -8.74
C ILE A 26 -14.14 2.11 -9.62
N LYS A 27 -12.95 2.24 -9.04
CA LYS A 27 -11.69 2.14 -9.78
C LYS A 27 -11.39 0.71 -10.22
N SER A 28 -11.63 -0.24 -9.33
CA SER A 28 -11.35 -1.64 -9.60
C SER A 28 -12.15 -2.51 -8.64
N PHE A 29 -12.26 -3.77 -8.98
CA PHE A 29 -12.90 -4.77 -8.15
C PHE A 29 -11.83 -5.77 -7.75
N THR A 30 -11.62 -5.95 -6.46
CA THR A 30 -10.57 -6.85 -5.98
C THR A 30 -11.04 -7.57 -4.72
N ALA A 31 -10.40 -8.68 -4.42
CA ALA A 31 -10.58 -9.41 -3.17
C ALA A 31 -9.49 -8.95 -2.19
N ILE A 32 -9.87 -8.80 -0.92
CA ILE A 32 -8.94 -8.46 0.14
C ILE A 32 -8.67 -9.72 0.94
N PRO A 33 -7.44 -10.25 0.88
CA PRO A 33 -7.12 -11.47 1.60
C PRO A 33 -6.84 -11.19 3.09
N ASP A 34 -6.88 -12.23 3.88
CA ASP A 34 -6.30 -12.22 5.22
C ASP A 34 -4.79 -12.45 5.05
N TYR A 35 -4.01 -11.39 5.16
CA TYR A 35 -2.58 -11.43 4.91
C TYR A 35 -1.82 -12.32 5.88
N SER A 36 -2.30 -12.46 7.13
CA SER A 36 -1.69 -13.40 8.08
C SER A 36 -1.78 -14.83 7.58
N LYS A 37 -2.91 -15.20 6.97
CA LYS A 37 -3.12 -16.55 6.42
C LYS A 37 -2.32 -16.78 5.14
N LEU A 38 -1.90 -15.72 4.47
CA LEU A 38 -1.06 -15.79 3.28
C LEU A 38 0.44 -15.68 3.59
N GLY A 39 0.82 -15.85 4.85
CA GLY A 39 2.22 -15.79 5.26
C GLY A 39 2.80 -14.38 5.39
N LYS A 40 1.95 -13.36 5.49
CA LYS A 40 2.38 -11.97 5.65
C LYS A 40 1.75 -11.32 6.88
N PRO A 41 2.07 -11.81 8.09
CA PRO A 41 1.48 -11.30 9.32
C PRO A 41 2.04 -9.95 9.77
N ALA A 42 3.23 -9.57 9.31
CA ALA A 42 3.86 -8.31 9.71
C ALA A 42 3.42 -7.18 8.80
N THR A 43 2.90 -6.11 9.39
CA THR A 43 2.56 -4.88 8.68
C THR A 43 3.33 -3.72 9.29
N ALA A 44 3.85 -2.86 8.44
CA ALA A 44 4.57 -1.66 8.87
C ALA A 44 4.27 -0.49 7.96
N PHE A 45 4.37 0.71 8.53
CA PHE A 45 4.41 1.94 7.76
C PHE A 45 5.84 2.45 7.78
N VAL A 46 6.38 2.76 6.62
CA VAL A 46 7.73 3.29 6.49
C VAL A 46 7.63 4.73 6.03
N LEU A 47 8.16 5.63 6.83
CA LEU A 47 8.23 7.05 6.54
C LEU A 47 9.58 7.35 5.91
N ILE A 48 9.57 8.16 4.87
CA ILE A 48 10.75 8.48 4.08
C ILE A 48 10.91 9.98 3.91
N SER A 49 12.12 10.49 4.15
CA SER A 49 12.51 11.83 3.76
C SER A 49 13.23 11.78 2.43
N PHE A 50 12.80 12.59 1.50
CA PHE A 50 13.38 12.69 0.17
C PHE A 50 14.40 13.82 0.11
N THR A 51 15.56 13.55 -0.50
CA THR A 51 16.54 14.56 -0.81
C THR A 51 16.53 14.80 -2.31
N PRO A 52 16.18 16.02 -2.78
CA PRO A 52 16.21 16.33 -4.19
C PRO A 52 17.59 16.15 -4.77
N MET A 53 17.67 15.42 -5.86
CA MET A 53 18.89 15.27 -6.66
C MET A 53 18.47 15.37 -8.14
N MET A 54 19.42 15.67 -9.01
CA MET A 54 19.13 15.99 -10.41
C MET A 54 18.60 14.81 -11.22
N ASP A 55 18.78 13.60 -10.73
CA ASP A 55 18.50 12.39 -11.51
C ASP A 55 17.05 11.93 -11.47
N ILE A 56 16.34 12.08 -10.35
CA ILE A 56 14.93 11.69 -10.28
C ILE A 56 14.08 12.65 -9.40
N SER A 57 12.79 12.70 -9.70
CA SER A 57 11.81 13.43 -8.92
C SER A 57 11.23 12.56 -7.81
N GLN A 58 10.51 13.17 -6.87
CA GLN A 58 9.76 12.44 -5.85
C GLN A 58 8.77 11.45 -6.45
N ARG A 59 8.06 11.86 -7.50
CA ARG A 59 7.07 11.02 -8.18
C ARG A 59 7.71 9.81 -8.84
N GLU A 60 8.86 10.00 -9.46
CA GLU A 60 9.61 8.90 -10.06
C GLU A 60 10.11 7.92 -9.00
N LEU A 61 10.62 8.43 -7.88
CA LEU A 61 11.04 7.59 -6.76
C LEU A 61 9.87 6.79 -6.22
N ALA A 62 8.72 7.43 -6.01
CA ALA A 62 7.51 6.75 -5.54
C ALA A 62 7.11 5.62 -6.49
N SER A 63 7.17 5.86 -7.79
CA SER A 63 6.86 4.83 -8.80
C SER A 63 7.83 3.66 -8.77
N MET A 64 9.10 3.92 -8.52
CA MET A 64 10.11 2.86 -8.38
C MET A 64 9.84 2.01 -7.14
N ILE A 65 9.57 2.66 -6.02
CA ILE A 65 9.29 1.96 -4.75
C ILE A 65 8.00 1.15 -4.85
N ALA A 66 7.00 1.67 -5.55
CA ALA A 66 5.71 0.99 -5.71
C ALA A 66 5.84 -0.37 -6.42
N LYS A 67 6.91 -0.61 -7.14
CA LYS A 67 7.17 -1.88 -7.84
C LYS A 67 7.88 -2.90 -6.97
N MET A 68 8.34 -2.51 -5.79
CA MET A 68 9.06 -3.42 -4.90
C MET A 68 8.12 -4.43 -4.28
N GLU A 69 8.60 -5.65 -4.12
CA GLU A 69 7.86 -6.69 -3.43
C GLU A 69 7.56 -6.27 -1.98
N ASN A 70 6.41 -6.65 -1.48
CA ASN A 70 5.93 -6.34 -0.13
C ASN A 70 5.53 -4.88 0.11
N VAL A 71 5.64 -4.01 -0.88
CA VAL A 71 5.12 -2.64 -0.82
C VAL A 71 3.70 -2.63 -1.38
N TYR A 72 2.74 -2.23 -0.56
CA TYR A 72 1.31 -2.27 -0.90
C TYR A 72 0.71 -0.89 -1.16
N GLU A 73 1.28 0.14 -0.56
CA GLU A 73 0.84 1.52 -0.79
C GLU A 73 2.05 2.44 -0.76
N VAL A 74 2.02 3.46 -1.60
CA VAL A 74 3.02 4.52 -1.61
C VAL A 74 2.28 5.84 -1.77
N HIS A 75 2.48 6.74 -0.83
CA HIS A 75 1.86 8.06 -0.86
C HIS A 75 2.90 9.15 -0.64
N LEU A 76 2.82 10.21 -1.44
CA LEU A 76 3.52 11.45 -1.14
C LEU A 76 2.66 12.22 -0.15
N ILE A 77 3.26 12.68 0.92
CA ILE A 77 2.53 13.30 2.03
C ILE A 77 3.11 14.67 2.37
N SER A 78 2.31 15.47 3.05
CA SER A 78 2.75 16.74 3.63
C SER A 78 3.22 16.51 5.06
N GLY A 79 3.98 17.45 5.60
CA GLY A 79 4.45 17.42 6.97
C GLY A 79 5.94 17.13 7.08
N GLN A 80 6.33 16.52 8.17
CA GLN A 80 7.73 16.26 8.49
C GLN A 80 8.38 15.24 7.54
N TRP A 81 7.59 14.33 7.00
CA TRP A 81 8.04 13.29 6.10
C TRP A 81 7.48 13.53 4.70
N ASP A 82 8.20 13.07 3.68
CA ASP A 82 7.81 13.29 2.29
C ASP A 82 6.99 12.15 1.70
N MET A 83 7.15 10.95 2.23
CA MET A 83 6.52 9.76 1.67
C MET A 83 6.19 8.77 2.77
N ILE A 84 5.08 8.05 2.61
CA ILE A 84 4.71 6.96 3.49
C ILE A 84 4.42 5.72 2.66
N LEU A 85 4.96 4.59 3.11
CA LEU A 85 4.72 3.29 2.50
C LEU A 85 3.94 2.41 3.45
N LYS A 86 3.08 1.56 2.90
CA LYS A 86 2.50 0.45 3.64
C LYS A 86 3.17 -0.83 3.15
N VAL A 87 3.75 -1.57 4.08
CA VAL A 87 4.54 -2.78 3.80
C VAL A 87 3.92 -3.96 4.53
N ARG A 88 3.81 -5.09 3.84
CA ARG A 88 3.41 -6.35 4.45
C ARG A 88 4.46 -7.41 4.15
N ALA A 89 4.83 -8.16 5.16
CA ALA A 89 5.90 -9.16 5.03
C ALA A 89 5.67 -10.33 5.97
N GLY A 90 6.45 -11.39 5.79
CA GLY A 90 6.37 -12.60 6.61
C GLY A 90 6.89 -12.41 8.03
N SER A 91 7.76 -11.41 8.24
CA SER A 91 8.36 -11.16 9.54
C SER A 91 8.85 -9.72 9.64
N THR A 92 9.16 -9.29 10.86
CA THR A 92 9.81 -7.99 11.08
C THR A 92 11.19 -7.94 10.43
N GLU A 93 11.88 -9.08 10.36
CA GLU A 93 13.19 -9.17 9.71
C GLU A 93 13.09 -8.89 8.19
N GLU A 94 12.04 -9.38 7.55
CA GLU A 94 11.83 -9.08 6.12
C GLU A 94 11.57 -7.59 5.89
N VAL A 95 10.82 -6.95 6.77
CA VAL A 95 10.60 -5.51 6.70
C VAL A 95 11.93 -4.79 6.86
N GLY A 96 12.74 -5.21 7.82
CA GLY A 96 14.06 -4.65 8.04
C GLY A 96 14.98 -4.78 6.83
N ARG A 97 14.97 -5.93 6.16
CA ARG A 97 15.74 -6.14 4.93
C ARG A 97 15.30 -5.20 3.82
N LEU A 98 14.00 -5.04 3.64
CA LEU A 98 13.47 -4.08 2.65
C LEU A 98 14.02 -2.68 2.91
N VAL A 99 13.96 -2.22 4.17
CA VAL A 99 14.44 -0.88 4.53
C VAL A 99 15.95 -0.76 4.35
N VAL A 100 16.70 -1.69 4.92
CA VAL A 100 18.17 -1.61 4.93
C VAL A 100 18.77 -1.88 3.56
N ASP A 101 18.31 -2.92 2.89
CA ASP A 101 18.93 -3.37 1.65
C ASP A 101 18.39 -2.65 0.41
N ASN A 102 17.12 -2.30 0.41
CA ASN A 102 16.48 -1.72 -0.78
C ASN A 102 16.24 -0.22 -0.69
N LEU A 103 15.83 0.30 0.46
CA LEU A 103 15.49 1.73 0.58
C LEU A 103 16.69 2.59 0.95
N ARG A 104 17.46 2.22 1.96
CA ARG A 104 18.58 3.03 2.43
C ARG A 104 19.71 3.16 1.42
N GLY A 105 19.78 2.27 0.45
CA GLY A 105 20.76 2.34 -0.63
C GLY A 105 20.43 3.38 -1.69
N ILE A 106 19.23 3.93 -1.69
CA ILE A 106 18.83 4.93 -2.66
C ILE A 106 19.31 6.31 -2.24
N LYS A 107 20.08 6.97 -3.09
CA LYS A 107 20.69 8.26 -2.76
C LYS A 107 19.69 9.37 -2.44
N ASN A 108 18.51 9.31 -3.03
CA ASN A 108 17.46 10.31 -2.83
C ASN A 108 16.71 10.14 -1.50
N ILE A 109 16.98 9.08 -0.77
CA ILE A 109 16.39 8.84 0.54
C ILE A 109 17.40 9.24 1.62
N SER A 110 17.07 10.27 2.40
CA SER A 110 17.96 10.76 3.45
C SER A 110 17.69 10.13 4.80
N LYS A 111 16.39 9.91 5.13
CA LYS A 111 15.98 9.34 6.41
C LYS A 111 14.83 8.38 6.21
N THR A 112 14.77 7.34 7.04
CA THR A 112 13.64 6.43 7.11
C THR A 112 13.23 6.20 8.56
N GLU A 113 11.94 6.00 8.78
CA GLU A 113 11.43 5.56 10.06
C GLU A 113 10.42 4.45 9.83
N THR A 114 10.61 3.31 10.46
CA THR A 114 9.75 2.16 10.33
C THR A 114 8.86 2.04 11.56
N CYS A 115 7.55 2.08 11.32
CA CYS A 115 6.55 1.97 12.37
C CYS A 115 5.79 0.66 12.21
N PHE A 116 6.04 -0.30 13.09
CA PHE A 116 5.33 -1.58 13.05
C PHE A 116 3.92 -1.43 13.62
N VAL A 117 2.95 -2.05 12.95
CA VAL A 117 1.57 -2.08 13.42
C VAL A 117 1.44 -3.14 14.50
N PHE A 118 1.01 -2.74 15.69
CA PHE A 118 0.75 -3.68 16.79
C PHE A 118 -0.66 -4.25 16.72
N HIS A 119 -1.63 -3.44 16.33
CA HIS A 119 -3.03 -3.84 16.28
C HIS A 119 -3.77 -2.94 15.29
N THR A 120 -4.63 -3.54 14.49
CA THR A 120 -5.49 -2.80 13.57
C THR A 120 -6.92 -2.90 14.05
N ALA A 121 -7.48 -1.77 14.46
CA ALA A 121 -8.88 -1.72 14.90
C ALA A 121 -9.83 -1.66 13.69
N LYS A 122 -9.40 -1.03 12.61
CA LYS A 122 -10.20 -0.87 11.40
C LYS A 122 -9.30 -0.58 10.21
N GLU A 123 -9.57 -1.25 9.12
CA GLU A 123 -8.88 -1.02 7.86
C GLU A 123 -9.90 -1.15 6.72
N ILE A 124 -10.03 -0.07 5.94
CA ILE A 124 -10.86 -0.05 4.75
C ILE A 124 -9.95 0.32 3.59
N PRO A 125 -9.78 -0.58 2.62
CA PRO A 125 -8.92 -0.32 1.45
C PRO A 125 -9.48 0.78 0.56
#